data_57b39f19a64810afed848ffbe033c109
#
_entry.id   57b39f19a64810afed848ffbe033c109
#
_cell.length_a   1.000
_cell.length_b   1.000
_cell.length_c   1.000
_cell.angle_alpha   90.00
_cell.angle_beta   90.00
_cell.angle_gamma   90.00
#
_symmetry.space_group_name_H-M   'P 1'
#
loop_
_entity.id
_entity.type
_entity.pdbx_description
1 polymer ?
#
loop_
_entity_poly.entity_id
_entity_poly.type
_entity_poly.pdbx_seq_one_letter_code
_entity_poly.pdbx_strand_id
1 'polypeptide(L)'
;MKRQIVLLSLALACTGAFAQTPTSGIDRNNLDTSVRPGDDFYHYAAGGWLKSHPLDAEHPENGAFIDLEELNQKRIQELILLYANQPQKQGTLGQKIGSLYNLMMDSVRLNREGWAP
;
A
#
# COMPACT_ATOMS: atom_id res chain seq x y z
N MET A 1 20.68 -45.04 -11.75
CA MET A 1 19.19 -44.85 -11.81
C MET A 1 18.65 -43.88 -10.74
N LYS A 2 18.98 -44.02 -9.46
CA LYS A 2 18.44 -43.12 -8.40
C LYS A 2 18.81 -41.63 -8.57
N ARG A 3 19.99 -41.27 -9.06
CA ARG A 3 20.45 -39.89 -9.31
C ARG A 3 19.73 -39.22 -10.49
N GLN A 4 19.32 -39.94 -11.51
CA GLN A 4 18.60 -39.41 -12.67
C GLN A 4 17.13 -39.14 -12.34
N ILE A 5 16.53 -39.93 -11.45
CA ILE A 5 15.14 -39.70 -10.97
C ILE A 5 15.06 -38.44 -10.12
N VAL A 6 16.07 -38.18 -9.28
CA VAL A 6 16.11 -36.94 -8.46
C VAL A 6 16.27 -35.69 -9.32
N LEU A 7 17.05 -35.72 -10.38
CA LEU A 7 17.22 -34.60 -11.31
C LEU A 7 15.94 -34.33 -12.13
N LEU A 8 15.22 -35.40 -12.50
CA LEU A 8 13.97 -35.27 -13.24
C LEU A 8 12.82 -34.69 -12.36
N SER A 9 12.78 -35.08 -11.07
CA SER A 9 11.80 -34.52 -10.13
C SER A 9 12.07 -33.06 -9.79
N LEU A 10 13.33 -32.62 -9.75
CA LEU A 10 13.70 -31.22 -9.50
C LEU A 10 13.36 -30.33 -10.70
N ALA A 11 13.49 -30.83 -11.92
CA ALA A 11 13.12 -30.11 -13.15
C ALA A 11 11.59 -29.90 -13.27
N LEU A 12 10.77 -30.83 -12.77
CA LEU A 12 9.31 -30.71 -12.81
C LEU A 12 8.76 -29.71 -11.77
N ALA A 13 9.48 -29.47 -10.68
CA ALA A 13 9.10 -28.51 -9.65
C ALA A 13 9.26 -27.03 -10.06
N CYS A 14 10.05 -26.74 -11.10
CA CYS A 14 10.31 -25.37 -11.58
C CYS A 14 9.29 -24.85 -12.60
N THR A 15 8.38 -25.66 -13.12
CA THR A 15 7.43 -25.24 -14.15
C THR A 15 6.09 -24.71 -13.62
N GLY A 16 5.92 -24.66 -12.28
CA GLY A 16 4.67 -24.23 -11.63
C GLY A 16 4.53 -22.75 -11.32
N ALA A 17 5.51 -21.92 -11.65
CA ALA A 17 5.63 -20.64 -10.97
C ALA A 17 5.46 -19.41 -11.85
N PHE A 18 4.64 -19.22 -12.78
CA PHE A 18 4.37 -17.86 -13.34
C PHE A 18 3.25 -17.84 -14.42
N ALA A 19 2.13 -18.47 -14.14
CA ALA A 19 0.94 -18.09 -14.90
C ALA A 19 0.20 -17.00 -14.11
N GLN A 20 0.71 -15.76 -14.10
CA GLN A 20 -0.13 -14.63 -13.80
C GLN A 20 -1.16 -14.51 -14.93
N THR A 21 -2.41 -14.84 -14.64
CA THR A 21 -3.50 -14.54 -15.57
C THR A 21 -3.50 -13.03 -15.80
N PRO A 22 -3.35 -12.56 -17.06
CA PRO A 22 -3.41 -11.14 -17.32
C PRO A 22 -4.78 -10.62 -16.88
N THR A 23 -4.79 -9.77 -15.84
CA THR A 23 -6.00 -9.06 -15.44
C THR A 23 -6.23 -7.94 -16.42
N SER A 24 -7.49 -7.69 -16.79
CA SER A 24 -7.85 -6.67 -17.77
C SER A 24 -7.52 -5.23 -17.33
N GLY A 25 -7.05 -5.03 -16.10
CA GLY A 25 -6.86 -3.70 -15.49
C GLY A 25 -8.17 -2.99 -15.13
N ILE A 26 -9.31 -3.58 -15.48
CA ILE A 26 -10.63 -3.04 -15.12
C ILE A 26 -11.13 -3.81 -13.90
N ASP A 27 -11.32 -3.09 -12.79
CA ASP A 27 -11.99 -3.66 -11.62
C ASP A 27 -13.51 -3.63 -11.84
N ARG A 28 -14.09 -4.83 -12.01
CA ARG A 28 -15.53 -4.97 -12.26
C ARG A 28 -16.38 -4.63 -11.04
N ASN A 29 -15.82 -4.57 -9.84
CA ASN A 29 -16.54 -4.15 -8.65
C ASN A 29 -16.91 -2.67 -8.69
N ASN A 30 -16.20 -1.88 -9.50
CA ASN A 30 -16.49 -0.47 -9.70
C ASN A 30 -17.73 -0.24 -10.56
N LEU A 31 -18.20 -1.25 -11.31
CA LEU A 31 -19.35 -1.14 -12.17
C LEU A 31 -20.67 -1.24 -11.38
N ASP A 32 -21.65 -0.43 -11.73
CA ASP A 32 -23.05 -0.60 -11.31
C ASP A 32 -23.88 -1.17 -12.47
N THR A 33 -24.02 -2.49 -12.51
CA THR A 33 -24.76 -3.18 -13.57
C THR A 33 -26.27 -2.99 -13.50
N SER A 34 -26.80 -2.35 -12.46
CA SER A 34 -28.21 -1.99 -12.36
C SER A 34 -28.56 -0.77 -13.25
N VAL A 35 -27.53 0.00 -13.64
CA VAL A 35 -27.67 1.16 -14.53
C VAL A 35 -27.37 0.75 -15.97
N ARG A 36 -28.17 1.21 -16.93
CA ARG A 36 -27.92 0.94 -18.33
C ARG A 36 -26.85 1.91 -18.87
N PRO A 37 -25.77 1.40 -19.49
CA PRO A 37 -24.67 2.27 -19.94
C PRO A 37 -25.07 3.32 -20.99
N GLY A 38 -26.15 3.07 -21.72
CA GLY A 38 -26.70 4.04 -22.68
C GLY A 38 -27.52 5.17 -22.07
N ASP A 39 -27.98 5.00 -20.82
CA ASP A 39 -28.77 5.99 -20.11
C ASP A 39 -27.90 6.86 -19.21
N ASP A 40 -26.97 6.23 -18.46
CA ASP A 40 -26.02 6.93 -17.58
C ASP A 40 -24.72 6.13 -17.50
N PHE A 41 -23.79 6.46 -18.38
CA PHE A 41 -22.50 5.78 -18.45
C PHE A 41 -21.63 6.03 -17.21
N TYR A 42 -21.73 7.22 -16.63
CA TYR A 42 -20.95 7.56 -15.43
C TYR A 42 -21.30 6.65 -14.25
N HIS A 43 -22.56 6.57 -13.90
CA HIS A 43 -23.01 5.69 -12.81
C HIS A 43 -22.86 4.21 -13.16
N TYR A 44 -23.01 3.82 -14.44
CA TYR A 44 -22.69 2.45 -14.84
C TYR A 44 -21.21 2.11 -14.59
N ALA A 45 -20.29 2.99 -14.99
CA ALA A 45 -18.86 2.72 -14.94
C ALA A 45 -18.24 2.88 -13.54
N ALA A 46 -18.77 3.81 -12.73
CA ALA A 46 -18.20 4.19 -11.43
C ALA A 46 -19.15 3.99 -10.25
N GLY A 47 -20.39 3.57 -10.45
CA GLY A 47 -21.40 3.51 -9.39
C GLY A 47 -21.09 2.54 -8.28
N GLY A 48 -20.41 1.43 -8.55
CA GLY A 48 -19.92 0.50 -7.52
C GLY A 48 -18.83 1.15 -6.66
N TRP A 49 -17.89 1.85 -7.29
CA TRP A 49 -16.84 2.59 -6.59
C TRP A 49 -17.41 3.72 -5.73
N LEU A 50 -18.33 4.52 -6.25
CA LEU A 50 -19.00 5.61 -5.52
C LEU A 50 -19.75 5.12 -4.26
N LYS A 51 -20.35 3.94 -4.33
CA LYS A 51 -21.04 3.32 -3.19
C LYS A 51 -20.08 2.87 -2.09
N SER A 52 -18.86 2.45 -2.45
CA SER A 52 -17.83 2.00 -1.51
C SER A 52 -16.97 3.15 -0.96
N HIS A 53 -16.99 4.34 -1.59
CA HIS A 53 -16.22 5.52 -1.20
C HIS A 53 -17.15 6.72 -0.99
N PRO A 54 -18.04 6.69 0.02
CA PRO A 54 -18.90 7.82 0.32
C PRO A 54 -18.06 9.01 0.81
N LEU A 55 -18.51 10.22 0.50
CA LEU A 55 -17.93 11.44 1.06
C LEU A 55 -18.17 11.49 2.57
N ASP A 56 -17.19 11.92 3.32
CA ASP A 56 -17.27 12.18 4.76
C ASP A 56 -16.80 13.58 5.13
N ALA A 57 -16.82 13.92 6.43
CA ALA A 57 -16.46 15.26 6.89
C ALA A 57 -14.95 15.55 6.78
N GLU A 58 -14.11 14.52 6.78
CA GLU A 58 -12.65 14.62 6.64
C GLU A 58 -12.24 14.66 5.17
N HIS A 59 -13.04 14.00 4.30
CA HIS A 59 -12.77 13.87 2.87
C HIS A 59 -13.96 14.42 2.05
N PRO A 60 -14.01 15.77 1.86
CA PRO A 60 -15.08 16.41 1.09
C PRO A 60 -15.02 16.09 -0.41
N GLU A 61 -13.92 15.48 -0.85
CA GLU A 61 -13.70 15.00 -2.21
C GLU A 61 -13.27 13.54 -2.16
N ASN A 62 -13.65 12.77 -3.15
CA ASN A 62 -13.18 11.41 -3.33
C ASN A 62 -12.70 11.18 -4.77
N GLY A 63 -11.82 10.22 -4.97
CA GLY A 63 -11.28 9.90 -6.29
C GLY A 63 -10.02 9.05 -6.20
N ALA A 64 -9.67 8.40 -7.29
CA ALA A 64 -8.51 7.51 -7.36
C ALA A 64 -7.18 8.20 -6.97
N PHE A 65 -7.06 9.51 -7.14
CA PHE A 65 -5.87 10.26 -6.72
C PHE A 65 -5.82 10.45 -5.21
N ILE A 66 -6.97 10.65 -4.56
CA ILE A 66 -7.07 10.76 -3.09
C ILE A 66 -6.76 9.42 -2.45
N ASP A 67 -7.36 8.33 -2.94
CA ASP A 67 -7.06 6.96 -2.49
C ASP A 67 -5.56 6.64 -2.63
N LEU A 68 -4.93 7.09 -3.72
CA LEU A 68 -3.50 6.89 -3.95
C LEU A 68 -2.64 7.73 -2.98
N GLU A 69 -3.04 8.95 -2.69
CA GLU A 69 -2.38 9.83 -1.71
C GLU A 69 -2.43 9.22 -0.32
N GLU A 70 -3.59 8.80 0.15
CA GLU A 70 -3.77 8.12 1.44
C GLU A 70 -2.94 6.85 1.52
N LEU A 71 -2.95 6.03 0.47
CA LEU A 71 -2.13 4.83 0.40
C LEU A 71 -0.63 5.15 0.49
N ASN A 72 -0.18 6.21 -0.17
CA ASN A 72 1.21 6.65 -0.11
C ASN A 72 1.59 7.17 1.28
N GLN A 73 0.73 7.98 1.91
CA GLN A 73 0.93 8.46 3.28
C GLN A 73 1.05 7.29 4.26
N LYS A 74 0.16 6.32 4.16
CA LYS A 74 0.22 5.10 4.97
C LYS A 74 1.51 4.31 4.77
N ARG A 75 1.94 4.12 3.53
CA ARG A 75 3.21 3.43 3.22
C ARG A 75 4.43 4.17 3.76
N ILE A 76 4.44 5.50 3.65
CA ILE A 76 5.52 6.33 4.21
C ILE A 76 5.55 6.19 5.73
N GLN A 77 4.40 6.25 6.39
CA GLN A 77 4.29 6.04 7.83
C GLN A 77 4.80 4.65 8.25
N GLU A 78 4.40 3.60 7.55
CA GLU A 78 4.88 2.23 7.80
C GLU A 78 6.40 2.12 7.66
N LEU A 79 7.00 2.76 6.65
CA LEU A 79 8.46 2.79 6.46
C LEU A 79 9.18 3.55 7.58
N ILE A 80 8.65 4.71 8.00
CA ILE A 80 9.22 5.48 9.11
C ILE A 80 9.19 4.66 10.39
N LEU A 81 8.06 4.03 10.72
CA LEU A 81 7.90 3.18 11.89
C LEU A 81 8.81 1.94 11.82
N LEU A 82 8.99 1.35 10.64
CA LEU A 82 9.93 0.26 10.43
C LEU A 82 11.36 0.68 10.81
N TYR A 83 11.81 1.84 10.33
CA TYR A 83 13.14 2.34 10.64
C TYR A 83 13.30 2.82 12.09
N ALA A 84 12.23 3.31 12.71
CA ALA A 84 12.22 3.74 14.11
C ALA A 84 12.27 2.57 15.10
N ASN A 85 11.60 1.44 14.76
CA ASN A 85 11.42 0.32 15.66
C ASN A 85 12.43 -0.84 15.45
N GLN A 86 13.21 -0.79 14.38
CA GLN A 86 14.19 -1.84 14.08
C GLN A 86 15.63 -1.32 14.17
N PRO A 87 16.58 -2.15 14.63
CA PRO A 87 17.99 -1.79 14.63
C PRO A 87 18.48 -1.46 13.22
N GLN A 88 19.05 -0.28 13.05
CA GLN A 88 19.61 0.19 11.79
C GLN A 88 21.12 0.33 11.86
N LYS A 89 21.80 0.02 10.75
CA LYS A 89 23.25 0.22 10.67
C LYS A 89 23.57 1.71 10.75
N GLN A 90 24.55 2.07 11.58
CA GLN A 90 24.98 3.45 11.79
C GLN A 90 25.40 4.13 10.48
N GLY A 91 25.00 5.38 10.28
CA GLY A 91 25.31 6.19 9.11
C GLY A 91 24.38 5.94 7.90
N THR A 92 23.47 4.97 7.96
CA THR A 92 22.50 4.72 6.89
C THR A 92 21.32 5.71 6.91
N LEU A 93 20.64 5.84 5.78
CA LEU A 93 19.42 6.65 5.67
C LEU A 93 18.33 6.16 6.64
N GLY A 94 18.15 4.84 6.75
CA GLY A 94 17.19 4.26 7.69
C GLY A 94 17.47 4.65 9.14
N GLN A 95 18.73 4.63 9.57
CA GLN A 95 19.11 5.07 10.91
C GLN A 95 18.79 6.57 11.12
N LYS A 96 19.06 7.43 10.15
CA LYS A 96 18.78 8.86 10.25
C LYS A 96 17.28 9.14 10.37
N ILE A 97 16.46 8.49 9.54
CA ILE A 97 15.00 8.62 9.56
C ILE A 97 14.44 8.12 10.90
N GLY A 98 14.80 6.92 11.34
CA GLY A 98 14.33 6.35 12.59
C GLY A 98 14.74 7.19 13.81
N SER A 99 16.02 7.67 13.84
CA SER A 99 16.49 8.54 14.91
C SER A 99 15.76 9.87 14.96
N LEU A 100 15.52 10.49 13.80
CA LEU A 100 14.77 11.74 13.73
C LEU A 100 13.33 11.56 14.23
N TYR A 101 12.66 10.50 13.78
CA TYR A 101 11.31 10.19 14.24
C TYR A 101 11.26 10.02 15.76
N ASN A 102 12.14 9.18 16.33
CA ASN A 102 12.20 8.93 17.76
C ASN A 102 12.51 10.21 18.55
N LEU A 103 13.38 11.07 18.01
CA LEU A 103 13.69 12.36 18.60
C LEU A 103 12.49 13.30 18.65
N MET A 104 11.71 13.35 17.57
CA MET A 104 10.51 14.21 17.47
C MET A 104 9.36 13.68 18.32
N MET A 105 9.26 12.37 18.53
CA MET A 105 8.21 11.73 19.33
C MET A 105 8.54 11.61 20.81
N ASP A 106 9.72 12.01 21.24
CA ASP A 106 10.13 12.02 22.66
C ASP A 106 9.52 13.23 23.39
N SER A 107 8.24 13.12 23.72
CA SER A 107 7.48 14.17 24.42
C SER A 107 8.05 14.45 25.82
N VAL A 108 8.65 13.46 26.48
CA VAL A 108 9.25 13.65 27.82
C VAL A 108 10.45 14.58 27.72
N ARG A 109 11.32 14.35 26.76
CA ARG A 109 12.48 15.20 26.51
C ARG A 109 12.07 16.59 26.07
N LEU A 110 11.14 16.69 25.10
CA LEU A 110 10.65 17.97 24.58
C LEU A 110 10.00 18.82 25.67
N ASN A 111 9.22 18.23 26.57
CA ASN A 111 8.63 18.94 27.70
C ASN A 111 9.65 19.40 28.73
N ARG A 112 10.77 18.64 28.92
CA ARG A 112 11.84 19.00 29.85
C ARG A 112 12.76 20.09 29.32
N GLU A 113 13.12 20.00 28.03
CA GLU A 113 14.09 20.92 27.39
C GLU A 113 13.44 22.18 26.84
N GLY A 114 12.13 22.13 26.54
CA GLY A 114 11.38 23.26 25.99
C GLY A 114 11.95 23.77 24.67
N TRP A 115 12.00 25.08 24.51
CA TRP A 115 12.53 25.78 23.34
C TRP A 115 14.01 26.20 23.49
N ALA A 116 14.70 25.69 24.50
CA ALA A 116 16.11 25.98 24.66
C ALA A 116 16.93 25.29 23.53
N PRO A 117 17.76 26.04 22.78
CA PRO A 117 18.58 25.48 21.72
C PRO A 117 19.70 24.59 22.26
#